data_a9fbd4ee3eb6ac4e0c0d97b148a2a77c
#
_entry.id   a9fbd4ee3eb6ac4e0c0d97b148a2a77c
#
_cell.length_a   1.000
_cell.length_b   1.000
_cell.length_c   1.000
_cell.angle_alpha   90.00
_cell.angle_beta   90.00
_cell.angle_gamma   90.00
#
_symmetry.space_group_name_H-M   'P 1'
#
loop_
_entity.id
_entity.type
_entity.pdbx_description
1 polymer ?
#
loop_
_entity_poly.entity_id
_entity_poly.type
_entity_poly.pdbx_seq_one_letter_code
_entity_poly.pdbx_strand_id
1 'polypeptide(L)'
;MIRLEQAELSLHTGKADERLCEVYGCMAGSPELPDYRNRLLHVLTGFRTQFGRADEIELFSAPGRTELGGNHTDHQHGNVLAASVNLDIVACAAPQDSMIVRIQSEGYPLDEIDLTDLTPHPEETNKTAALIRGVAAAAHKLGHEIKGFDAYMTSNVLSGSGLSSSAAYETMIGVIINRFFCEDKLTAVDIAKIGQYAENIYFGKPCGLMDQMASSVGGIVAIDFANQNEPTVRKITYDLHASEHSLCIVDTGGDHAELTGDYAAIPREMGEIAAAFGKTVLREVDEAEFLKAIPSLRRQCGDRAVLRSMHFFAENRRAVAEKEALEKGNFEKFRQLVIASGRSSAMYLQNVYTGVNPEKQDMSVALALAESILDGRGAVRVHGGGFAGTIQAFVPNDMLGYFKTTMESVLGKDACHVLTIRPAGGVVLLS
;
A
#
# COMPACT_ATOMS: atom_id res chain seq x y z
N MET A 1 9.43 25.38 -8.55
CA MET A 1 8.28 25.47 -9.49
C MET A 1 8.78 25.88 -10.87
N ILE A 2 8.19 25.32 -11.92
CA ILE A 2 8.58 25.55 -13.32
C ILE A 2 7.36 25.96 -14.16
N ARG A 3 7.59 26.50 -15.36
CA ARG A 3 6.51 26.72 -16.32
C ARG A 3 6.09 25.42 -16.95
N LEU A 4 4.81 25.28 -17.26
CA LEU A 4 4.24 24.07 -17.86
C LEU A 4 4.95 23.71 -19.19
N GLU A 5 5.25 24.69 -20.05
CA GLU A 5 5.96 24.45 -21.32
C GLU A 5 7.40 23.92 -21.09
N GLN A 6 8.05 24.32 -19.99
CA GLN A 6 9.38 23.81 -19.64
C GLN A 6 9.31 22.35 -19.19
N ALA A 7 8.26 21.98 -18.44
CA ALA A 7 8.00 20.59 -18.07
C ALA A 7 7.72 19.74 -19.32
N GLU A 8 6.83 20.20 -20.21
CA GLU A 8 6.55 19.53 -21.50
C GLU A 8 7.83 19.32 -22.31
N LEU A 9 8.65 20.36 -22.46
CA LEU A 9 9.92 20.28 -23.20
C LEU A 9 10.89 19.28 -22.57
N SER A 10 11.00 19.26 -21.24
CA SER A 10 11.86 18.33 -20.51
C SER A 10 11.45 16.87 -20.74
N LEU A 11 10.15 16.60 -20.73
CA LEU A 11 9.59 15.27 -20.99
C LEU A 11 9.78 14.85 -22.46
N HIS A 12 9.51 15.76 -23.43
CA HIS A 12 9.66 15.46 -24.86
C HIS A 12 11.13 15.23 -25.25
N THR A 13 12.06 15.95 -24.65
CA THR A 13 13.50 15.84 -24.96
C THR A 13 14.23 14.76 -24.17
N GLY A 14 13.55 14.07 -23.23
CA GLY A 14 14.16 13.07 -22.35
C GLY A 14 15.06 13.65 -21.25
N LYS A 15 15.07 14.95 -21.03
CA LYS A 15 15.83 15.57 -19.92
C LYS A 15 15.35 15.11 -18.54
N ALA A 16 14.09 14.68 -18.43
CA ALA A 16 13.51 14.14 -17.22
C ALA A 16 13.87 12.67 -16.97
N ASP A 17 14.44 11.95 -17.94
CA ASP A 17 14.61 10.49 -17.88
C ASP A 17 15.48 10.02 -16.73
N GLU A 18 16.55 10.73 -16.41
CA GLU A 18 17.41 10.40 -15.26
C GLU A 18 16.59 10.42 -13.96
N ARG A 19 15.79 11.45 -13.74
CA ARG A 19 14.92 11.56 -12.57
C ARG A 19 13.83 10.48 -12.55
N LEU A 20 13.25 10.17 -13.70
CA LEU A 20 12.26 9.10 -13.82
C LEU A 20 12.88 7.74 -13.50
N CYS A 21 14.08 7.44 -14.01
CA CYS A 21 14.79 6.21 -13.68
C CYS A 21 15.12 6.12 -12.19
N GLU A 22 15.57 7.20 -11.58
CA GLU A 22 15.81 7.24 -10.13
C GLU A 22 14.55 6.92 -9.32
N VAL A 23 13.42 7.49 -9.72
CA VAL A 23 12.13 7.32 -9.00
C VAL A 23 11.52 5.94 -9.24
N TYR A 24 11.51 5.45 -10.46
CA TYR A 24 10.86 4.18 -10.81
C TYR A 24 11.82 2.96 -10.74
N GLY A 25 13.11 3.18 -10.53
CA GLY A 25 14.10 2.10 -10.44
C GLY A 25 14.46 1.50 -11.81
N CYS A 26 14.29 2.25 -12.90
CA CYS A 26 14.64 1.79 -14.23
C CYS A 26 16.03 2.30 -14.66
N MET A 27 16.53 1.80 -15.79
CA MET A 27 17.79 2.27 -16.38
C MET A 27 17.51 3.23 -17.54
N ALA A 28 18.52 4.04 -17.89
CA ALA A 28 18.45 4.88 -19.08
C ALA A 28 18.17 4.04 -20.33
N GLY A 29 17.14 4.43 -21.10
CA GLY A 29 16.72 3.70 -22.28
C GLY A 29 15.77 2.52 -22.02
N SER A 30 15.31 2.32 -20.78
CA SER A 30 14.29 1.32 -20.45
C SER A 30 13.02 1.52 -21.29
N PRO A 31 12.38 0.42 -21.73
CA PRO A 31 11.22 0.46 -22.61
C PRO A 31 9.98 1.11 -21.97
N GLU A 32 9.93 1.25 -20.63
CA GLU A 32 8.85 1.86 -19.87
C GLU A 32 8.92 3.40 -19.85
N LEU A 33 10.09 3.99 -20.09
CA LEU A 33 10.27 5.45 -20.03
C LEU A 33 9.31 6.26 -20.90
N PRO A 34 8.99 5.85 -22.14
CA PRO A 34 7.99 6.53 -22.95
C PRO A 34 6.61 6.59 -22.27
N ASP A 35 6.20 5.52 -21.61
CA ASP A 35 4.90 5.44 -20.93
C ASP A 35 4.86 6.37 -19.71
N TYR A 36 5.92 6.42 -18.90
CA TYR A 36 6.04 7.38 -17.80
C TYR A 36 5.96 8.83 -18.31
N ARG A 37 6.71 9.17 -19.37
CA ARG A 37 6.65 10.52 -19.97
C ARG A 37 5.25 10.85 -20.50
N ASN A 38 4.61 9.93 -21.22
CA ASN A 38 3.28 10.13 -21.78
C ASN A 38 2.23 10.37 -20.69
N ARG A 39 2.29 9.63 -19.57
CA ARG A 39 1.40 9.87 -18.43
C ARG A 39 1.58 11.26 -17.83
N LEU A 40 2.82 11.73 -17.70
CA LEU A 40 3.10 13.08 -17.19
C LEU A 40 2.66 14.17 -18.16
N LEU A 41 2.85 14.00 -19.48
CA LEU A 41 2.35 14.91 -20.51
C LEU A 41 0.81 14.99 -20.51
N HIS A 42 0.15 13.84 -20.28
CA HIS A 42 -1.30 13.77 -20.15
C HIS A 42 -1.79 14.59 -18.93
N VAL A 43 -1.14 14.45 -17.78
CA VAL A 43 -1.46 15.19 -16.55
C VAL A 43 -1.23 16.71 -16.73
N LEU A 44 -0.16 17.14 -17.41
CA LEU A 44 0.08 18.54 -17.74
C LEU A 44 -1.03 19.12 -18.63
N THR A 45 -1.45 18.35 -19.64
CA THR A 45 -2.53 18.74 -20.55
C THR A 45 -3.87 18.84 -19.79
N GLY A 46 -4.16 17.88 -18.91
CA GLY A 46 -5.36 17.87 -18.06
C GLY A 46 -5.39 19.09 -17.13
N PHE A 47 -4.27 19.38 -16.46
CA PHE A 47 -4.15 20.54 -15.57
C PHE A 47 -4.42 21.86 -16.29
N ARG A 48 -3.76 22.08 -17.46
CA ARG A 48 -3.97 23.27 -18.29
C ARG A 48 -5.43 23.40 -18.74
N THR A 49 -6.03 22.30 -19.15
CA THR A 49 -7.42 22.29 -19.63
C THR A 49 -8.40 22.59 -18.50
N GLN A 50 -8.21 22.01 -17.32
CA GLN A 50 -9.10 22.14 -16.19
C GLN A 50 -9.02 23.51 -15.52
N PHE A 51 -7.80 24.03 -15.32
CA PHE A 51 -7.59 25.22 -14.49
C PHE A 51 -7.16 26.46 -15.28
N GLY A 52 -6.86 26.35 -16.58
CA GLY A 52 -6.43 27.46 -17.42
C GLY A 52 -5.08 28.08 -17.01
N ARG A 53 -4.28 27.36 -16.20
CA ARG A 53 -2.99 27.81 -15.65
C ARG A 53 -1.83 27.10 -16.35
N ALA A 54 -0.71 27.82 -16.48
CA ALA A 54 0.50 27.29 -17.08
C ALA A 54 1.79 27.71 -16.36
N ASP A 55 1.69 28.56 -15.35
CA ASP A 55 2.82 29.08 -14.58
C ASP A 55 2.91 28.43 -13.21
N GLU A 56 4.15 28.29 -12.71
CA GLU A 56 4.46 27.84 -11.35
C GLU A 56 3.84 26.50 -10.96
N ILE A 57 4.00 25.50 -11.82
CA ILE A 57 3.55 24.12 -11.55
C ILE A 57 4.68 23.25 -11.03
N GLU A 58 4.33 22.13 -10.38
CA GLU A 58 5.22 21.01 -10.11
C GLU A 58 4.53 19.69 -10.43
N LEU A 59 5.33 18.67 -10.76
CA LEU A 59 4.85 17.31 -11.00
C LEU A 59 5.21 16.42 -9.81
N PHE A 60 4.25 15.60 -9.40
CA PHE A 60 4.32 14.73 -8.24
C PHE A 60 4.01 13.29 -8.61
N SER A 61 4.48 12.36 -7.77
CA SER A 61 4.11 10.96 -7.86
C SER A 61 4.07 10.32 -6.47
N ALA A 62 3.04 9.50 -6.22
CA ALA A 62 2.89 8.71 -5.00
C ALA A 62 2.51 7.26 -5.36
N PRO A 63 3.32 6.26 -4.95
CA PRO A 63 3.11 4.87 -5.34
C PRO A 63 2.02 4.18 -4.52
N GLY A 64 1.40 3.15 -5.11
CA GLY A 64 0.75 2.08 -4.37
C GLY A 64 1.78 1.21 -3.64
N ARG A 65 1.29 0.24 -2.86
CA ARG A 65 2.14 -0.65 -2.07
C ARG A 65 1.70 -2.11 -2.19
N THR A 66 2.62 -3.02 -1.91
CA THR A 66 2.36 -4.45 -1.70
C THR A 66 2.86 -4.88 -0.33
N GLU A 67 2.14 -5.78 0.33
CA GLU A 67 2.59 -6.44 1.55
C GLU A 67 3.46 -7.65 1.18
N LEU A 68 4.71 -7.68 1.63
CA LEU A 68 5.62 -8.79 1.39
C LEU A 68 5.57 -9.85 2.50
N GLY A 69 5.28 -9.44 3.74
CA GLY A 69 5.19 -10.33 4.90
C GLY A 69 4.58 -9.64 6.11
N GLY A 70 4.20 -10.43 7.12
CA GLY A 70 3.57 -9.92 8.34
C GLY A 70 2.04 -9.79 8.21
N ASN A 71 1.40 -10.72 7.51
CA ASN A 71 -0.05 -10.66 7.27
C ASN A 71 -0.84 -10.58 8.59
N HIS A 72 -1.62 -9.51 8.76
CA HIS A 72 -2.42 -9.23 9.94
C HIS A 72 -1.65 -9.18 11.28
N THR A 73 -0.38 -8.74 11.25
CA THR A 73 0.38 -8.56 12.50
C THR A 73 0.34 -7.12 13.01
N ASP A 74 0.12 -6.14 12.16
CA ASP A 74 0.18 -4.71 12.45
C ASP A 74 -0.81 -4.27 13.55
N HIS A 75 -2.07 -4.72 13.49
CA HIS A 75 -3.09 -4.42 14.49
C HIS A 75 -2.85 -5.09 15.85
N GLN A 76 -1.86 -6.00 15.94
CA GLN A 76 -1.37 -6.62 17.17
C GLN A 76 0.05 -6.14 17.54
N HIS A 77 0.46 -4.99 17.02
CA HIS A 77 1.77 -4.36 17.23
C HIS A 77 2.96 -5.21 16.75
N GLY A 78 2.75 -6.04 15.73
CA GLY A 78 3.76 -6.92 15.16
C GLY A 78 4.68 -6.26 14.14
N ASN A 79 5.50 -7.10 13.51
CA ASN A 79 6.40 -6.72 12.42
C ASN A 79 5.72 -6.96 11.08
N VAL A 80 5.93 -6.05 10.13
CA VAL A 80 5.50 -6.21 8.74
C VAL A 80 6.65 -5.90 7.79
N LEU A 81 6.59 -6.49 6.60
CA LEU A 81 7.46 -6.19 5.48
C LEU A 81 6.59 -5.77 4.30
N ALA A 82 6.79 -4.57 3.80
CA ALA A 82 6.02 -4.01 2.69
C ALA A 82 6.93 -3.35 1.66
N ALA A 83 6.41 -3.10 0.47
CA ALA A 83 7.16 -2.40 -0.57
C ALA A 83 6.25 -1.48 -1.38
N SER A 84 6.79 -0.35 -1.84
CA SER A 84 6.16 0.46 -2.88
C SER A 84 6.32 -0.19 -4.25
N VAL A 85 5.34 0.02 -5.12
CA VAL A 85 5.31 -0.57 -6.46
C VAL A 85 5.31 0.52 -7.54
N ASN A 86 5.57 0.13 -8.79
CA ASN A 86 5.62 1.02 -9.94
C ASN A 86 4.25 1.57 -10.39
N LEU A 87 3.15 1.06 -9.84
CA LEU A 87 1.83 1.66 -10.02
C LEU A 87 1.65 2.81 -9.04
N ASP A 88 1.25 3.98 -9.55
CA ASP A 88 1.23 5.22 -8.78
C ASP A 88 0.09 6.16 -9.18
N ILE A 89 -0.11 7.18 -8.37
CA ILE A 89 -0.81 8.40 -8.73
C ILE A 89 0.24 9.39 -9.20
N VAL A 90 0.03 10.03 -10.34
CA VAL A 90 0.82 11.19 -10.80
C VAL A 90 -0.06 12.43 -10.84
N ALA A 91 0.49 13.57 -10.43
CA ALA A 91 -0.22 14.84 -10.35
C ALA A 91 0.60 15.99 -10.92
N CYS A 92 -0.10 16.94 -11.55
CA CYS A 92 0.38 18.31 -11.77
C CYS A 92 -0.34 19.20 -10.78
N ALA A 93 0.38 19.98 -9.98
CA ALA A 93 -0.21 20.87 -9.00
C ALA A 93 0.45 22.25 -8.99
N ALA A 94 -0.31 23.25 -8.52
CA ALA A 94 0.13 24.63 -8.35
C ALA A 94 -0.50 25.24 -7.10
N PRO A 95 0.25 25.99 -6.27
CA PRO A 95 -0.28 26.64 -5.08
C PRO A 95 -1.24 27.78 -5.43
N GLN A 96 -2.15 28.10 -4.50
CA GLN A 96 -3.04 29.25 -4.56
C GLN A 96 -2.89 30.12 -3.31
N ASP A 97 -3.25 31.40 -3.42
CA ASP A 97 -3.32 32.30 -2.26
C ASP A 97 -4.62 32.16 -1.46
N SER A 98 -5.63 31.50 -2.04
CA SER A 98 -6.92 31.22 -1.38
C SER A 98 -6.79 30.06 -0.39
N MET A 99 -7.85 29.83 0.40
CA MET A 99 -7.99 28.65 1.27
C MET A 99 -8.71 27.50 0.57
N ILE A 100 -8.88 27.54 -0.75
CA ILE A 100 -9.63 26.52 -1.50
C ILE A 100 -8.64 25.54 -2.17
N VAL A 101 -8.82 24.27 -1.89
CA VAL A 101 -8.15 23.17 -2.63
C VAL A 101 -9.10 22.70 -3.72
N ARG A 102 -8.60 22.62 -4.97
CA ARG A 102 -9.34 22.06 -6.09
C ARG A 102 -8.57 20.91 -6.68
N ILE A 103 -9.17 19.72 -6.69
CA ILE A 103 -8.53 18.53 -7.24
C ILE A 103 -9.44 17.89 -8.27
N GLN A 104 -8.93 17.80 -9.50
CA GLN A 104 -9.54 17.00 -10.55
C GLN A 104 -8.81 15.68 -10.67
N SER A 105 -9.39 14.61 -10.12
CA SER A 105 -8.98 13.25 -10.41
C SER A 105 -9.64 12.79 -11.72
N GLU A 106 -8.87 12.22 -12.63
CA GLU A 106 -9.39 11.77 -13.91
C GLU A 106 -10.50 10.74 -13.75
N GLY A 107 -11.64 10.96 -14.42
CA GLY A 107 -12.82 10.09 -14.33
C GLY A 107 -13.74 10.35 -13.14
N TYR A 108 -13.43 11.33 -12.29
CA TYR A 108 -14.22 11.70 -11.11
C TYR A 108 -14.65 13.16 -11.18
N PRO A 109 -15.70 13.56 -10.42
CA PRO A 109 -16.05 14.98 -10.26
C PRO A 109 -14.90 15.80 -9.65
N LEU A 110 -14.91 17.12 -9.91
CA LEU A 110 -13.99 18.05 -9.26
C LEU A 110 -14.29 18.11 -7.74
N ASP A 111 -13.28 17.82 -6.94
CA ASP A 111 -13.30 18.09 -5.50
C ASP A 111 -12.91 19.56 -5.27
N GLU A 112 -13.75 20.30 -4.52
CA GLU A 112 -13.48 21.67 -4.09
C GLU A 112 -13.68 21.76 -2.57
N ILE A 113 -12.59 22.00 -1.83
CA ILE A 113 -12.56 21.95 -0.38
C ILE A 113 -12.09 23.28 0.20
N ASP A 114 -12.95 23.92 1.00
CA ASP A 114 -12.59 25.11 1.77
C ASP A 114 -11.87 24.69 3.07
N LEU A 115 -10.60 25.12 3.20
CA LEU A 115 -9.74 24.85 4.36
C LEU A 115 -9.87 25.91 5.47
N THR A 116 -10.79 26.87 5.37
CA THR A 116 -11.05 27.83 6.48
C THR A 116 -11.61 27.13 7.72
N ASP A 117 -12.29 25.98 7.52
CA ASP A 117 -12.68 25.05 8.57
C ASP A 117 -11.99 23.70 8.37
N LEU A 118 -11.09 23.37 9.29
CA LEU A 118 -10.31 22.13 9.31
C LEU A 118 -10.92 21.07 10.25
N THR A 119 -12.13 21.25 10.76
CA THR A 119 -12.80 20.23 11.58
C THR A 119 -13.36 19.09 10.72
N PRO A 120 -13.53 17.86 11.28
CA PRO A 120 -14.17 16.77 10.54
C PRO A 120 -15.62 17.13 10.17
N HIS A 121 -16.00 16.90 8.92
CA HIS A 121 -17.34 17.13 8.39
C HIS A 121 -18.05 15.78 8.19
N PRO A 122 -19.15 15.49 8.90
CA PRO A 122 -19.85 14.20 8.78
C PRO A 122 -20.29 13.85 7.36
N GLU A 123 -20.65 14.85 6.55
CA GLU A 123 -21.06 14.68 5.16
C GLU A 123 -19.90 14.30 4.20
N GLU A 124 -18.66 14.50 4.63
CA GLU A 124 -17.45 14.10 3.90
C GLU A 124 -17.00 12.68 4.25
N THR A 125 -17.57 12.04 5.26
CA THR A 125 -17.22 10.66 5.66
C THR A 125 -17.29 9.70 4.47
N ASN A 126 -16.25 8.88 4.29
CA ASN A 126 -16.05 7.99 3.14
C ASN A 126 -15.89 8.69 1.78
N LYS A 127 -15.52 9.98 1.76
CA LYS A 127 -15.24 10.74 0.52
C LYS A 127 -13.81 11.25 0.51
N THR A 128 -13.26 11.50 -0.68
CA THR A 128 -11.93 12.08 -0.89
C THR A 128 -11.74 13.42 -0.19
N ALA A 129 -12.79 14.21 -0.09
CA ALA A 129 -12.79 15.49 0.63
C ALA A 129 -12.34 15.36 2.09
N ALA A 130 -12.77 14.29 2.79
CA ALA A 130 -12.35 14.02 4.15
C ALA A 130 -10.84 13.76 4.26
N LEU A 131 -10.26 13.01 3.30
CA LEU A 131 -8.81 12.75 3.26
C LEU A 131 -8.03 14.05 3.04
N ILE A 132 -8.46 14.89 2.10
CA ILE A 132 -7.79 16.16 1.80
C ILE A 132 -7.81 17.07 3.03
N ARG A 133 -8.99 17.27 3.64
CA ARG A 133 -9.16 18.08 4.85
C ARG A 133 -8.35 17.52 6.02
N GLY A 134 -8.37 16.20 6.21
CA GLY A 134 -7.65 15.52 7.29
C GLY A 134 -6.12 15.66 7.17
N VAL A 135 -5.57 15.54 5.97
CA VAL A 135 -4.14 15.75 5.70
C VAL A 135 -3.75 17.20 5.98
N ALA A 136 -4.55 18.17 5.47
CA ALA A 136 -4.32 19.60 5.72
C ALA A 136 -4.40 19.93 7.21
N ALA A 137 -5.39 19.42 7.93
CA ALA A 137 -5.57 19.62 9.37
C ALA A 137 -4.40 19.04 10.18
N ALA A 138 -3.89 17.86 9.81
CA ALA A 138 -2.76 17.25 10.49
C ALA A 138 -1.48 18.07 10.29
N ALA A 139 -1.20 18.53 9.06
CA ALA A 139 -0.06 19.40 8.78
C ALA A 139 -0.18 20.75 9.52
N HIS A 140 -1.39 21.32 9.59
CA HIS A 140 -1.66 22.54 10.37
C HIS A 140 -1.38 22.34 11.88
N LYS A 141 -1.75 21.20 12.45
CA LYS A 141 -1.46 20.88 13.87
C LYS A 141 0.03 20.77 14.16
N LEU A 142 0.85 20.47 13.15
CA LEU A 142 2.33 20.48 13.27
C LEU A 142 2.92 21.90 13.16
N GLY A 143 2.08 22.93 13.02
CA GLY A 143 2.49 24.35 13.05
C GLY A 143 2.71 24.95 11.66
N HIS A 144 2.26 24.29 10.58
CA HIS A 144 2.37 24.81 9.23
C HIS A 144 1.14 25.62 8.82
N GLU A 145 1.37 26.74 8.11
CA GLU A 145 0.30 27.54 7.52
C GLU A 145 -0.10 26.95 6.17
N ILE A 146 -1.27 26.31 6.11
CA ILE A 146 -1.76 25.63 4.91
C ILE A 146 -2.66 26.55 4.13
N LYS A 147 -2.45 26.65 2.82
CA LYS A 147 -3.32 27.36 1.86
C LYS A 147 -3.87 26.37 0.82
N GLY A 148 -4.65 26.88 -0.11
CA GLY A 148 -5.20 26.13 -1.22
C GLY A 148 -4.19 25.81 -2.31
N PHE A 149 -4.53 24.86 -3.15
CA PHE A 149 -3.81 24.51 -4.35
C PHE A 149 -4.76 23.92 -5.40
N ASP A 150 -4.36 23.98 -6.66
CA ASP A 150 -5.00 23.25 -7.74
C ASP A 150 -4.18 22.00 -8.07
N ALA A 151 -4.85 20.87 -8.32
CA ALA A 151 -4.19 19.67 -8.81
C ALA A 151 -5.05 18.92 -9.83
N TYR A 152 -4.41 18.43 -10.89
CA TYR A 152 -4.96 17.43 -11.79
C TYR A 152 -4.16 16.15 -11.65
N MET A 153 -4.83 15.02 -11.49
CA MET A 153 -4.14 13.74 -11.25
C MET A 153 -4.78 12.57 -11.99
N THR A 154 -3.96 11.58 -12.30
CA THR A 154 -4.39 10.28 -12.82
C THR A 154 -3.74 9.16 -12.03
N SER A 155 -4.40 8.01 -11.94
CA SER A 155 -3.95 6.85 -11.19
C SER A 155 -3.96 5.60 -12.04
N ASN A 156 -2.90 4.80 -11.93
CA ASN A 156 -2.91 3.40 -12.37
C ASN A 156 -2.83 2.42 -11.18
N VAL A 157 -2.93 2.93 -9.95
CA VAL A 157 -3.11 2.09 -8.75
C VAL A 157 -4.51 1.49 -8.81
N LEU A 158 -4.57 0.19 -8.95
CA LEU A 158 -5.81 -0.55 -9.13
C LEU A 158 -6.69 -0.47 -7.88
N SER A 159 -7.90 0.03 -8.02
CA SER A 159 -8.89 0.05 -6.94
C SER A 159 -9.35 -1.36 -6.60
N GLY A 160 -9.44 -1.71 -5.31
CA GLY A 160 -9.88 -3.04 -4.87
C GLY A 160 -8.85 -4.17 -4.99
N SER A 161 -7.69 -3.92 -5.61
CA SER A 161 -6.63 -4.93 -5.82
C SER A 161 -5.71 -5.14 -4.61
N GLY A 162 -6.01 -4.55 -3.46
CA GLY A 162 -5.11 -4.61 -2.31
C GLY A 162 -3.82 -3.80 -2.44
N LEU A 163 -3.66 -2.93 -3.45
CA LEU A 163 -2.49 -2.07 -3.64
C LEU A 163 -2.59 -0.70 -2.93
N SER A 164 -3.64 -0.50 -2.17
CA SER A 164 -3.90 0.69 -1.33
C SER A 164 -3.90 2.03 -2.08
N SER A 165 -4.90 2.22 -2.93
CA SER A 165 -5.11 3.50 -3.61
C SER A 165 -5.38 4.65 -2.64
N SER A 166 -6.01 4.41 -1.47
CA SER A 166 -6.22 5.42 -0.44
C SER A 166 -4.90 5.95 0.13
N ALA A 167 -3.99 5.07 0.53
CA ALA A 167 -2.68 5.48 1.06
C ALA A 167 -1.82 6.21 0.01
N ALA A 168 -1.89 5.81 -1.26
CA ALA A 168 -1.22 6.53 -2.35
C ALA A 168 -1.83 7.94 -2.52
N TYR A 169 -3.15 8.09 -2.39
CA TYR A 169 -3.83 9.38 -2.48
C TYR A 169 -3.47 10.29 -1.29
N GLU A 170 -3.52 9.77 -0.05
CA GLU A 170 -3.11 10.50 1.15
C GLU A 170 -1.65 10.93 1.08
N THR A 171 -0.76 10.05 0.63
CA THR A 171 0.66 10.36 0.40
C THR A 171 0.81 11.45 -0.66
N MET A 172 0.05 11.40 -1.76
CA MET A 172 0.08 12.44 -2.79
C MET A 172 -0.29 13.81 -2.21
N ILE A 173 -1.40 13.91 -1.48
CA ILE A 173 -1.82 15.16 -0.84
C ILE A 173 -0.77 15.63 0.18
N GLY A 174 -0.22 14.70 0.98
CA GLY A 174 0.81 14.99 1.96
C GLY A 174 2.10 15.55 1.33
N VAL A 175 2.54 14.98 0.20
CA VAL A 175 3.74 15.47 -0.53
C VAL A 175 3.49 16.85 -1.15
N ILE A 176 2.31 17.09 -1.74
CA ILE A 176 1.94 18.40 -2.30
C ILE A 176 1.95 19.46 -1.19
N ILE A 177 1.28 19.19 -0.06
CA ILE A 177 1.23 20.10 1.09
C ILE A 177 2.62 20.34 1.68
N ASN A 178 3.43 19.28 1.84
CA ASN A 178 4.80 19.39 2.33
C ASN A 178 5.64 20.33 1.44
N ARG A 179 5.53 20.15 0.13
CA ARG A 179 6.27 20.94 -0.85
C ARG A 179 5.87 22.41 -0.87
N PHE A 180 4.55 22.68 -0.89
CA PHE A 180 4.05 24.05 -1.07
C PHE A 180 4.00 24.86 0.22
N PHE A 181 3.76 24.21 1.36
CA PHE A 181 3.41 24.90 2.61
C PHE A 181 4.26 24.51 3.81
N CYS A 182 5.05 23.44 3.73
CA CYS A 182 5.88 22.99 4.85
C CYS A 182 7.39 23.08 4.56
N GLU A 183 7.81 23.68 3.44
CA GLU A 183 9.21 23.84 3.07
C GLU A 183 9.98 22.51 3.01
N ASP A 184 9.33 21.42 2.61
CA ASP A 184 9.85 20.04 2.60
C ASP A 184 10.36 19.54 3.97
N LYS A 185 9.84 20.10 5.09
CA LYS A 185 10.26 19.75 6.45
C LYS A 185 9.64 18.46 7.00
N LEU A 186 8.50 18.03 6.42
CA LEU A 186 7.87 16.77 6.83
C LEU A 186 8.67 15.60 6.25
N THR A 187 9.03 14.66 7.11
CA THR A 187 9.65 13.41 6.68
C THR A 187 8.62 12.47 6.03
N ALA A 188 9.08 11.45 5.31
CA ALA A 188 8.19 10.43 4.76
C ALA A 188 7.37 9.72 5.86
N VAL A 189 7.95 9.56 7.06
CA VAL A 189 7.25 9.00 8.23
C VAL A 189 6.16 9.94 8.73
N ASP A 190 6.41 11.25 8.75
CA ASP A 190 5.39 12.24 9.14
C ASP A 190 4.24 12.24 8.15
N ILE A 191 4.52 12.21 6.84
CA ILE A 191 3.49 12.13 5.80
C ILE A 191 2.63 10.86 5.96
N ALA A 192 3.26 9.72 6.26
CA ALA A 192 2.53 8.48 6.52
C ALA A 192 1.59 8.60 7.74
N LYS A 193 2.07 9.18 8.85
CA LYS A 193 1.26 9.41 10.06
C LYS A 193 0.11 10.38 9.81
N ILE A 194 0.36 11.43 9.02
CA ILE A 194 -0.64 12.41 8.59
C ILE A 194 -1.75 11.71 7.77
N GLY A 195 -1.37 10.84 6.82
CA GLY A 195 -2.32 10.06 6.02
C GLY A 195 -3.19 9.14 6.89
N GLN A 196 -2.57 8.37 7.78
CA GLN A 196 -3.31 7.52 8.73
C GLN A 196 -4.27 8.34 9.61
N TYR A 197 -3.84 9.50 10.09
CA TYR A 197 -4.71 10.39 10.88
C TYR A 197 -5.93 10.83 10.06
N ALA A 198 -5.74 11.21 8.79
CA ALA A 198 -6.82 11.58 7.90
C ALA A 198 -7.80 10.42 7.67
N GLU A 199 -7.31 9.20 7.43
CA GLU A 199 -8.16 8.02 7.22
C GLU A 199 -8.94 7.65 8.48
N ASN A 200 -8.31 7.65 9.65
CA ASN A 200 -8.93 7.25 10.90
C ASN A 200 -9.92 8.28 11.46
N ILE A 201 -9.61 9.57 11.39
CA ILE A 201 -10.36 10.62 12.09
C ILE A 201 -11.35 11.34 11.17
N TYR A 202 -11.01 11.53 9.89
CA TYR A 202 -11.84 12.28 8.94
C TYR A 202 -12.63 11.36 8.03
N PHE A 203 -11.97 10.41 7.40
CA PHE A 203 -12.62 9.46 6.49
C PHE A 203 -13.51 8.45 7.23
N GLY A 204 -13.15 8.12 8.47
CA GLY A 204 -13.95 7.25 9.34
C GLY A 204 -13.67 5.75 9.16
N LYS A 205 -12.54 5.38 8.55
CA LYS A 205 -12.12 3.98 8.38
C LYS A 205 -10.87 3.71 9.22
N PRO A 206 -10.98 2.96 10.32
CA PRO A 206 -9.81 2.56 11.11
C PRO A 206 -8.83 1.73 10.27
N CYS A 207 -7.60 2.19 10.18
CA CYS A 207 -6.53 1.50 9.46
C CYS A 207 -5.24 1.44 10.30
N GLY A 208 -4.37 0.46 9.98
CA GLY A 208 -2.98 0.43 10.42
C GLY A 208 -2.13 1.50 9.69
N LEU A 209 -0.85 1.56 9.99
CA LEU A 209 0.08 2.55 9.39
C LEU A 209 0.95 1.94 8.27
N MET A 210 0.84 0.64 8.00
CA MET A 210 1.69 -0.06 7.02
C MET A 210 1.57 0.53 5.63
N ASP A 211 0.34 0.79 5.18
CA ASP A 211 0.03 1.21 3.82
C ASP A 211 0.62 2.58 3.49
N GLN A 212 0.35 3.54 4.36
CA GLN A 212 0.86 4.91 4.26
C GLN A 212 2.39 4.92 4.37
N MET A 213 2.97 4.09 5.26
CA MET A 213 4.41 4.01 5.44
C MET A 213 5.11 3.47 4.19
N ALA A 214 4.58 2.40 3.59
CA ALA A 214 5.16 1.83 2.38
C ALA A 214 5.04 2.79 1.19
N SER A 215 3.89 3.44 1.00
CA SER A 215 3.68 4.43 -0.05
C SER A 215 4.59 5.66 0.12
N SER A 216 4.73 6.16 1.35
CA SER A 216 5.47 7.40 1.61
C SER A 216 6.99 7.22 1.61
N VAL A 217 7.52 6.12 2.21
CA VAL A 217 8.97 5.88 2.35
C VAL A 217 9.60 5.34 1.07
N GLY A 218 8.90 4.46 0.35
CA GLY A 218 9.40 3.85 -0.88
C GLY A 218 10.40 2.71 -0.68
N GLY A 219 10.60 1.92 -1.71
CA GLY A 219 11.42 0.70 -1.67
C GLY A 219 10.79 -0.40 -0.82
N ILE A 220 11.61 -1.31 -0.33
CA ILE A 220 11.20 -2.32 0.65
C ILE A 220 11.39 -1.71 2.04
N VAL A 221 10.35 -1.77 2.87
CA VAL A 221 10.37 -1.26 4.25
C VAL A 221 9.98 -2.36 5.23
N ALA A 222 10.81 -2.55 6.25
CA ALA A 222 10.48 -3.34 7.43
C ALA A 222 10.00 -2.39 8.54
N ILE A 223 8.86 -2.69 9.12
CA ILE A 223 8.22 -1.84 10.13
C ILE A 223 7.98 -2.70 11.37
N ASP A 224 8.47 -2.25 12.53
CA ASP A 224 8.14 -2.81 13.83
C ASP A 224 7.17 -1.87 14.55
N PHE A 225 5.96 -2.35 14.80
CA PHE A 225 4.89 -1.62 15.47
C PHE A 225 4.88 -1.82 16.99
N ALA A 226 5.95 -2.32 17.61
CA ALA A 226 6.03 -2.46 19.07
C ALA A 226 5.67 -1.16 19.81
N ASN A 227 6.04 -0.01 19.25
CA ASN A 227 5.54 1.30 19.65
C ASN A 227 4.74 1.91 18.47
N GLN A 228 3.41 1.93 18.58
CA GLN A 228 2.55 2.49 17.52
C GLN A 228 2.74 4.00 17.31
N ASN A 229 3.07 4.74 18.35
CA ASN A 229 3.29 6.19 18.25
C ASN A 229 4.60 6.50 17.51
N GLU A 230 5.59 5.62 17.65
CA GLU A 230 6.92 5.76 17.05
C GLU A 230 7.38 4.41 16.50
N PRO A 231 6.78 3.93 15.39
CA PRO A 231 7.18 2.66 14.79
C PRO A 231 8.62 2.74 14.29
N THR A 232 9.37 1.66 14.47
CA THR A 232 10.70 1.55 13.89
C THR A 232 10.61 1.18 12.43
N VAL A 233 11.07 2.07 11.56
CA VAL A 233 11.03 1.90 10.09
C VAL A 233 12.45 1.72 9.58
N ARG A 234 12.68 0.64 8.83
CA ARG A 234 13.96 0.35 8.21
C ARG A 234 13.79 0.04 6.72
N LYS A 235 14.42 0.85 5.87
CA LYS A 235 14.49 0.60 4.43
C LYS A 235 15.48 -0.52 4.14
N ILE A 236 15.08 -1.48 3.30
CA ILE A 236 15.89 -2.62 2.89
C ILE A 236 16.34 -2.40 1.45
N THR A 237 17.64 -2.47 1.24
CA THR A 237 18.21 -2.43 -0.11
C THR A 237 18.27 -3.85 -0.65
N TYR A 238 17.40 -4.16 -1.59
CA TYR A 238 17.37 -5.44 -2.29
C TYR A 238 16.87 -5.23 -3.73
N ASP A 239 17.60 -5.77 -4.69
CA ASP A 239 17.20 -5.78 -6.09
C ASP A 239 16.48 -7.09 -6.42
N LEU A 240 15.16 -7.00 -6.60
CA LEU A 240 14.34 -8.17 -6.94
C LEU A 240 14.69 -8.73 -8.33
N HIS A 241 15.14 -7.90 -9.26
CA HIS A 241 15.55 -8.37 -10.60
C HIS A 241 16.72 -9.37 -10.52
N ALA A 242 17.62 -9.19 -9.54
CA ALA A 242 18.74 -10.12 -9.32
C ALA A 242 18.30 -11.52 -8.86
N SER A 243 17.04 -11.71 -8.43
CA SER A 243 16.50 -13.01 -8.04
C SER A 243 15.99 -13.85 -9.22
N GLU A 244 15.96 -13.30 -10.44
CA GLU A 244 15.34 -13.91 -11.62
C GLU A 244 13.85 -14.25 -11.43
N HIS A 245 13.18 -13.51 -10.54
CA HIS A 245 11.74 -13.63 -10.28
C HIS A 245 11.03 -12.30 -10.48
N SER A 246 9.80 -12.38 -10.96
CA SER A 246 8.88 -11.25 -11.07
C SER A 246 7.84 -11.30 -9.95
N LEU A 247 7.52 -10.13 -9.41
CA LEU A 247 6.42 -9.95 -8.47
C LEU A 247 5.12 -9.81 -9.26
N CYS A 248 4.15 -10.68 -8.99
CA CYS A 248 2.84 -10.62 -9.60
C CYS A 248 1.75 -10.45 -8.53
N ILE A 249 0.80 -9.57 -8.80
CA ILE A 249 -0.46 -9.49 -8.07
C ILE A 249 -1.55 -9.99 -9.01
N VAL A 250 -2.36 -10.95 -8.55
CA VAL A 250 -3.42 -11.53 -9.37
C VAL A 250 -4.76 -11.27 -8.70
N ASP A 251 -5.64 -10.58 -9.42
CA ASP A 251 -7.02 -10.35 -9.00
C ASP A 251 -7.81 -11.65 -9.13
N THR A 252 -8.50 -12.03 -8.07
CA THR A 252 -9.29 -13.26 -8.02
C THR A 252 -10.75 -13.05 -8.43
N GLY A 253 -11.17 -11.79 -8.67
CA GLY A 253 -12.54 -11.43 -8.99
C GLY A 253 -13.51 -11.48 -7.81
N GLY A 254 -13.02 -11.70 -6.60
CA GLY A 254 -13.84 -11.74 -5.38
C GLY A 254 -14.30 -10.36 -4.92
N ASP A 255 -15.55 -10.25 -4.46
CA ASP A 255 -16.12 -9.02 -3.94
C ASP A 255 -15.94 -8.90 -2.42
N HIS A 256 -15.59 -7.69 -1.94
CA HIS A 256 -15.39 -7.36 -0.53
C HIS A 256 -16.66 -6.89 0.21
N ALA A 257 -17.77 -6.66 -0.51
CA ALA A 257 -18.93 -5.91 -0.01
C ALA A 257 -19.58 -6.50 1.25
N GLU A 258 -19.57 -7.82 1.44
CA GLU A 258 -20.21 -8.50 2.56
C GLU A 258 -19.22 -9.04 3.62
N LEU A 259 -17.92 -8.71 3.52
CA LEU A 259 -16.86 -9.35 4.30
C LEU A 259 -16.41 -8.56 5.53
N THR A 260 -17.05 -7.41 5.82
CA THR A 260 -16.69 -6.55 6.96
C THR A 260 -16.65 -7.32 8.28
N GLY A 261 -17.57 -8.27 8.49
CA GLY A 261 -17.61 -9.11 9.69
C GLY A 261 -16.41 -10.04 9.81
N ASP A 262 -15.95 -10.63 8.71
CA ASP A 262 -14.80 -11.54 8.68
C ASP A 262 -13.50 -10.77 8.95
N TYR A 263 -13.33 -9.58 8.35
CA TYR A 263 -12.19 -8.70 8.63
C TYR A 263 -12.14 -8.27 10.10
N ALA A 264 -13.26 -7.79 10.63
CA ALA A 264 -13.35 -7.33 12.03
C ALA A 264 -13.14 -8.48 13.04
N ALA A 265 -13.43 -9.71 12.67
CA ALA A 265 -13.24 -10.87 13.52
C ALA A 265 -11.76 -11.20 13.79
N ILE A 266 -10.84 -10.86 12.87
CA ILE A 266 -9.41 -11.17 13.05
C ILE A 266 -8.83 -10.40 14.25
N PRO A 267 -8.80 -9.04 14.25
CA PRO A 267 -8.24 -8.29 15.37
C PRO A 267 -9.03 -8.52 16.68
N ARG A 268 -10.35 -8.68 16.60
CA ARG A 268 -11.19 -8.95 17.77
C ARG A 268 -10.80 -10.27 18.46
N GLU A 269 -10.69 -11.37 17.72
CA GLU A 269 -10.36 -12.69 18.27
C GLU A 269 -8.93 -12.76 18.81
N MET A 270 -7.98 -12.10 18.16
CA MET A 270 -6.61 -11.97 18.69
C MET A 270 -6.59 -11.12 19.97
N GLY A 271 -7.41 -10.05 20.03
CA GLY A 271 -7.57 -9.21 21.22
C GLY A 271 -8.21 -9.98 22.40
N GLU A 272 -9.18 -10.87 22.16
CA GLU A 272 -9.78 -11.73 23.19
C GLU A 272 -8.72 -12.64 23.84
N ILE A 273 -7.79 -13.18 23.06
CA ILE A 273 -6.66 -13.96 23.58
C ILE A 273 -5.71 -13.05 24.40
N ALA A 274 -5.34 -11.89 23.90
CA ALA A 274 -4.49 -10.95 24.64
C ALA A 274 -5.12 -10.54 25.98
N ALA A 275 -6.43 -10.26 25.98
CA ALA A 275 -7.20 -9.91 27.17
C ALA A 275 -7.20 -11.02 28.24
N ALA A 276 -7.16 -12.31 27.84
CA ALA A 276 -7.05 -13.44 28.77
C ALA A 276 -5.73 -13.42 29.57
N PHE A 277 -4.71 -12.69 29.09
CA PHE A 277 -3.45 -12.44 29.80
C PHE A 277 -3.38 -11.06 30.44
N GLY A 278 -4.48 -10.29 30.44
CA GLY A 278 -4.52 -8.92 30.93
C GLY A 278 -3.73 -7.94 30.07
N LYS A 279 -3.61 -8.25 28.76
CA LYS A 279 -2.90 -7.46 27.74
C LYS A 279 -3.88 -6.87 26.73
N THR A 280 -3.42 -5.86 25.98
CA THR A 280 -4.24 -5.22 24.95
C THR A 280 -3.98 -5.84 23.58
N VAL A 281 -2.77 -6.33 23.33
CA VAL A 281 -2.34 -6.91 22.05
C VAL A 281 -1.45 -8.14 22.27
N LEU A 282 -1.39 -9.03 21.28
CA LEU A 282 -0.59 -10.25 21.34
C LEU A 282 0.92 -10.02 21.46
N ARG A 283 1.43 -8.87 20.98
CA ARG A 283 2.85 -8.51 21.10
C ARG A 283 3.33 -8.45 22.57
N GLU A 284 2.43 -8.18 23.51
CA GLU A 284 2.71 -8.09 24.93
C GLU A 284 2.59 -9.42 25.66
N VAL A 285 2.10 -10.46 24.98
CA VAL A 285 1.90 -11.80 25.55
C VAL A 285 3.14 -12.65 25.31
N ASP A 286 3.60 -13.33 26.38
CA ASP A 286 4.67 -14.33 26.26
C ASP A 286 4.16 -15.57 25.51
N GLU A 287 4.81 -15.94 24.41
CA GLU A 287 4.38 -17.06 23.56
C GLU A 287 4.43 -18.40 24.30
N ALA A 288 5.40 -18.61 25.20
CA ALA A 288 5.48 -19.86 25.97
C ALA A 288 4.31 -20.00 26.96
N GLU A 289 3.90 -18.88 27.59
CA GLU A 289 2.71 -18.85 28.44
C GLU A 289 1.43 -19.06 27.62
N PHE A 290 1.33 -18.45 26.42
CA PHE A 290 0.23 -18.71 25.50
C PHE A 290 0.11 -20.20 25.16
N LEU A 291 1.21 -20.85 24.77
CA LEU A 291 1.21 -22.28 24.42
C LEU A 291 0.75 -23.17 25.56
N LYS A 292 1.17 -22.88 26.79
CA LYS A 292 0.71 -23.61 27.99
C LYS A 292 -0.79 -23.42 28.27
N ALA A 293 -1.32 -22.22 27.95
CA ALA A 293 -2.70 -21.86 28.21
C ALA A 293 -3.69 -22.34 27.14
N ILE A 294 -3.23 -22.90 26.01
CA ILE A 294 -4.09 -23.33 24.89
C ILE A 294 -5.31 -24.14 25.35
N PRO A 295 -5.20 -25.15 26.27
CA PRO A 295 -6.37 -25.93 26.70
C PRO A 295 -7.47 -25.09 27.37
N SER A 296 -7.12 -24.01 28.07
CA SER A 296 -8.08 -23.08 28.69
C SER A 296 -8.60 -22.07 27.69
N LEU A 297 -7.73 -21.51 26.84
CA LEU A 297 -8.07 -20.52 25.82
C LEU A 297 -9.06 -21.09 24.79
N ARG A 298 -8.91 -22.36 24.39
CA ARG A 298 -9.87 -23.03 23.50
C ARG A 298 -11.28 -23.07 24.08
N ARG A 299 -11.42 -23.25 25.41
CA ARG A 299 -12.74 -23.24 26.07
C ARG A 299 -13.29 -21.82 26.24
N GLN A 300 -12.42 -20.85 26.45
CA GLN A 300 -12.79 -19.47 26.75
C GLN A 300 -13.05 -18.62 25.48
N CYS A 301 -12.18 -18.73 24.50
CA CYS A 301 -12.15 -17.86 23.31
C CYS A 301 -12.46 -18.64 22.01
N GLY A 302 -12.44 -19.97 22.05
CA GLY A 302 -12.66 -20.85 20.91
C GLY A 302 -11.39 -21.18 20.11
N ASP A 303 -11.50 -22.18 19.23
CA ASP A 303 -10.36 -22.73 18.49
C ASP A 303 -9.82 -21.73 17.45
N ARG A 304 -10.68 -20.95 16.78
CA ARG A 304 -10.27 -20.01 15.76
C ARG A 304 -9.45 -18.85 16.34
N ALA A 305 -9.82 -18.32 17.50
CA ALA A 305 -9.04 -17.29 18.18
C ALA A 305 -7.63 -17.79 18.54
N VAL A 306 -7.52 -19.05 19.01
CA VAL A 306 -6.23 -19.70 19.29
C VAL A 306 -5.40 -19.85 18.02
N LEU A 307 -5.99 -20.36 16.91
CA LEU A 307 -5.30 -20.53 15.63
C LEU A 307 -4.79 -19.19 15.08
N ARG A 308 -5.62 -18.14 15.10
CA ARG A 308 -5.24 -16.78 14.69
C ARG A 308 -4.09 -16.22 15.52
N SER A 309 -4.07 -16.49 16.81
CA SER A 309 -2.97 -16.10 17.68
C SER A 309 -1.69 -16.91 17.41
N MET A 310 -1.79 -18.20 17.10
CA MET A 310 -0.64 -19.00 16.64
C MET A 310 -0.07 -18.45 15.32
N HIS A 311 -0.96 -18.04 14.41
CA HIS A 311 -0.53 -17.34 13.19
C HIS A 311 0.26 -16.09 13.55
N PHE A 312 -0.27 -15.21 14.40
CA PHE A 312 0.40 -13.97 14.80
C PHE A 312 1.82 -14.21 15.29
N PHE A 313 2.02 -15.09 16.27
CA PHE A 313 3.36 -15.36 16.81
C PHE A 313 4.34 -15.88 15.76
N ALA A 314 3.88 -16.79 14.90
CA ALA A 314 4.70 -17.34 13.82
C ALA A 314 5.00 -16.27 12.73
N GLU A 315 3.99 -15.50 12.34
CA GLU A 315 4.10 -14.48 11.27
C GLU A 315 4.95 -13.30 11.71
N ASN A 316 4.82 -12.89 12.97
CA ASN A 316 5.64 -11.82 13.54
C ASN A 316 7.14 -12.18 13.49
N ARG A 317 7.52 -13.42 13.80
CA ARG A 317 8.91 -13.91 13.63
C ARG A 317 9.30 -14.05 12.17
N ARG A 318 8.36 -14.46 11.32
CA ARG A 318 8.59 -14.67 9.88
C ARG A 318 8.90 -13.37 9.17
N ALA A 319 8.18 -12.28 9.45
CA ALA A 319 8.45 -10.96 8.89
C ALA A 319 9.89 -10.48 9.22
N VAL A 320 10.37 -10.73 10.43
CA VAL A 320 11.76 -10.45 10.80
C VAL A 320 12.73 -11.32 10.00
N ALA A 321 12.45 -12.62 9.85
CA ALA A 321 13.31 -13.53 9.10
C ALA A 321 13.30 -13.22 7.59
N GLU A 322 12.18 -12.78 7.02
CA GLU A 322 12.06 -12.32 5.63
C GLU A 322 12.95 -11.09 5.38
N LYS A 323 12.86 -10.09 6.27
CA LYS A 323 13.74 -8.93 6.25
C LYS A 323 15.22 -9.36 6.25
N GLU A 324 15.63 -10.21 7.19
CA GLU A 324 17.02 -10.68 7.28
C GLU A 324 17.46 -11.46 6.05
N ALA A 325 16.57 -12.25 5.45
CA ALA A 325 16.87 -12.99 4.23
C ALA A 325 17.17 -12.05 3.06
N LEU A 326 16.36 -11.01 2.87
CA LEU A 326 16.58 -9.99 1.84
C LEU A 326 17.85 -9.18 2.09
N GLU A 327 18.12 -8.75 3.33
CA GLU A 327 19.35 -8.03 3.71
C GLU A 327 20.63 -8.84 3.41
N LYS A 328 20.53 -10.17 3.50
CA LYS A 328 21.64 -11.09 3.19
C LYS A 328 21.68 -11.52 1.71
N GLY A 329 20.78 -11.01 0.86
CA GLY A 329 20.67 -11.42 -0.54
C GLY A 329 20.21 -12.87 -0.73
N ASN A 330 19.58 -13.49 0.30
CA ASN A 330 19.14 -14.88 0.25
C ASN A 330 17.67 -14.98 -0.15
N PHE A 331 17.41 -14.83 -1.46
CA PHE A 331 16.06 -14.91 -2.01
C PHE A 331 15.42 -16.27 -1.81
N GLU A 332 16.17 -17.36 -1.90
CA GLU A 332 15.62 -18.71 -1.68
C GLU A 332 15.04 -18.85 -0.26
N LYS A 333 15.73 -18.34 0.75
CA LYS A 333 15.20 -18.30 2.11
C LYS A 333 13.96 -17.43 2.22
N PHE A 334 13.96 -16.24 1.60
CA PHE A 334 12.80 -15.36 1.55
C PHE A 334 11.61 -16.07 0.89
N ARG A 335 11.80 -16.70 -0.27
CA ARG A 335 10.77 -17.45 -0.99
C ARG A 335 10.14 -18.55 -0.14
N GLN A 336 10.95 -19.31 0.60
CA GLN A 336 10.46 -20.34 1.54
C GLN A 336 9.62 -19.75 2.66
N LEU A 337 9.98 -18.57 3.17
CA LEU A 337 9.22 -17.86 4.20
C LEU A 337 7.88 -17.36 3.65
N VAL A 338 7.84 -16.84 2.42
CA VAL A 338 6.59 -16.45 1.74
C VAL A 338 5.63 -17.63 1.61
N ILE A 339 6.11 -18.81 1.18
CA ILE A 339 5.31 -20.05 1.13
C ILE A 339 4.78 -20.41 2.52
N ALA A 340 5.63 -20.34 3.55
CA ALA A 340 5.21 -20.63 4.91
C ALA A 340 4.18 -19.62 5.45
N SER A 341 4.28 -18.34 5.05
CA SER A 341 3.28 -17.30 5.33
C SER A 341 1.93 -17.65 4.69
N GLY A 342 1.91 -17.98 3.39
CA GLY A 342 0.69 -18.37 2.67
C GLY A 342 -0.02 -19.56 3.34
N ARG A 343 0.73 -20.60 3.70
CA ARG A 343 0.20 -21.76 4.43
C ARG A 343 -0.34 -21.38 5.80
N SER A 344 0.35 -20.53 6.54
CA SER A 344 -0.11 -20.04 7.84
C SER A 344 -1.39 -19.21 7.72
N SER A 345 -1.50 -18.37 6.70
CA SER A 345 -2.72 -17.62 6.41
C SER A 345 -3.90 -18.54 6.11
N ALA A 346 -3.71 -19.57 5.27
CA ALA A 346 -4.76 -20.51 4.93
C ALA A 346 -5.18 -21.38 6.12
N MET A 347 -4.22 -21.94 6.88
CA MET A 347 -4.51 -22.95 7.92
C MET A 347 -4.85 -22.36 9.28
N TYR A 348 -4.20 -21.25 9.67
CA TYR A 348 -4.29 -20.70 11.01
C TYR A 348 -5.07 -19.39 11.07
N LEU A 349 -4.72 -18.41 10.22
CA LEU A 349 -5.44 -17.14 10.14
C LEU A 349 -6.84 -17.33 9.55
N GLN A 350 -6.96 -18.23 8.58
CA GLN A 350 -8.21 -18.56 7.87
C GLN A 350 -8.82 -17.34 7.17
N ASN A 351 -8.00 -16.64 6.39
CA ASN A 351 -8.40 -15.47 5.62
C ASN A 351 -8.34 -15.68 4.09
N VAL A 352 -8.40 -16.92 3.60
CA VAL A 352 -8.41 -17.23 2.16
C VAL A 352 -9.80 -17.49 1.60
N TYR A 353 -10.79 -17.73 2.45
CA TYR A 353 -12.21 -17.85 2.08
C TYR A 353 -13.10 -17.43 3.24
N THR A 354 -14.36 -17.07 2.94
CA THR A 354 -15.35 -16.72 3.95
C THR A 354 -16.26 -17.91 4.28
N GLY A 355 -16.71 -17.99 5.54
CA GLY A 355 -17.74 -18.94 5.97
C GLY A 355 -19.16 -18.54 5.58
N VAL A 356 -19.38 -17.29 5.13
CA VAL A 356 -20.69 -16.77 4.69
C VAL A 356 -21.17 -17.45 3.41
N ASN A 357 -20.24 -17.68 2.47
CA ASN A 357 -20.54 -18.41 1.24
C ASN A 357 -19.43 -19.44 0.96
N PRO A 358 -19.51 -20.65 1.54
CA PRO A 358 -18.45 -21.65 1.45
C PRO A 358 -18.26 -22.25 0.04
N GLU A 359 -19.22 -22.05 -0.87
CA GLU A 359 -19.10 -22.52 -2.25
C GLU A 359 -18.32 -21.52 -3.14
N LYS A 360 -18.24 -20.24 -2.73
CA LYS A 360 -17.53 -19.20 -3.46
C LYS A 360 -16.14 -19.00 -2.85
N GLN A 361 -15.12 -19.59 -3.47
CA GLN A 361 -13.74 -19.59 -2.97
C GLN A 361 -12.74 -19.14 -4.06
N ASP A 362 -12.99 -17.99 -4.67
CA ASP A 362 -12.20 -17.45 -5.79
C ASP A 362 -10.70 -17.41 -5.47
N MET A 363 -10.34 -16.92 -4.28
CA MET A 363 -8.95 -16.83 -3.81
C MET A 363 -8.30 -18.21 -3.63
N SER A 364 -9.03 -19.18 -3.06
CA SER A 364 -8.51 -20.55 -2.89
C SER A 364 -8.24 -21.21 -4.24
N VAL A 365 -9.10 -20.99 -5.24
CA VAL A 365 -8.90 -21.47 -6.61
C VAL A 365 -7.68 -20.82 -7.23
N ALA A 366 -7.52 -19.51 -7.09
CA ALA A 366 -6.38 -18.78 -7.61
C ALA A 366 -5.05 -19.25 -6.98
N LEU A 367 -5.02 -19.44 -5.65
CA LEU A 367 -3.86 -19.97 -4.93
C LEU A 367 -3.49 -21.37 -5.40
N ALA A 368 -4.46 -22.29 -5.49
CA ALA A 368 -4.23 -23.67 -5.91
C ALA A 368 -3.74 -23.74 -7.37
N LEU A 369 -4.31 -22.94 -8.27
CA LEU A 369 -3.86 -22.84 -9.64
C LEU A 369 -2.43 -22.31 -9.74
N ALA A 370 -2.13 -21.23 -9.03
CA ALA A 370 -0.79 -20.63 -8.99
C ALA A 370 0.26 -21.61 -8.43
N GLU A 371 -0.02 -22.32 -7.33
CA GLU A 371 0.87 -23.36 -6.79
C GLU A 371 1.12 -24.48 -7.82
N SER A 372 0.06 -24.94 -8.50
CA SER A 372 0.20 -25.98 -9.54
C SER A 372 1.06 -25.54 -10.72
N ILE A 373 0.92 -24.27 -11.16
CA ILE A 373 1.75 -23.74 -12.27
C ILE A 373 3.22 -23.60 -11.83
N LEU A 374 3.45 -23.06 -10.64
CA LEU A 374 4.79 -22.75 -10.13
C LEU A 374 5.60 -24.02 -9.77
N ASP A 375 4.95 -25.14 -9.48
CA ASP A 375 5.55 -26.45 -9.18
C ASP A 375 6.77 -26.37 -8.23
N GLY A 376 6.62 -25.59 -7.16
CA GLY A 376 7.66 -25.37 -6.14
C GLY A 376 8.80 -24.43 -6.56
N ARG A 377 8.84 -23.92 -7.79
CA ARG A 377 9.90 -23.01 -8.29
C ARG A 377 9.65 -21.56 -7.87
N GLY A 378 8.40 -21.16 -7.66
CA GLY A 378 8.01 -19.83 -7.17
C GLY A 378 7.44 -19.86 -5.76
N ALA A 379 6.77 -18.77 -5.37
CA ALA A 379 6.02 -18.67 -4.13
C ALA A 379 4.70 -17.95 -4.38
N VAL A 380 3.66 -18.33 -3.64
CA VAL A 380 2.35 -17.68 -3.70
C VAL A 380 1.75 -17.58 -2.30
N ARG A 381 1.02 -16.51 -2.05
CA ARG A 381 0.28 -16.28 -0.80
C ARG A 381 -0.93 -15.37 -1.02
N VAL A 382 -1.82 -15.34 -0.04
CA VAL A 382 -2.83 -14.28 0.05
C VAL A 382 -2.14 -12.92 0.12
N HIS A 383 -2.73 -11.91 -0.50
CA HIS A 383 -2.24 -10.53 -0.48
C HIS A 383 -3.21 -9.61 0.25
N GLY A 384 -2.70 -8.82 1.20
CA GLY A 384 -3.51 -7.92 2.02
C GLY A 384 -4.45 -8.63 2.99
N GLY A 385 -5.66 -8.11 3.17
CA GLY A 385 -6.61 -8.60 4.17
C GLY A 385 -7.15 -10.02 3.94
N GLY A 386 -7.15 -10.51 2.71
CA GLY A 386 -7.66 -11.82 2.36
C GLY A 386 -9.18 -11.86 2.17
N PHE A 387 -9.77 -13.04 2.33
CA PHE A 387 -11.19 -13.41 2.11
C PHE A 387 -11.67 -13.20 0.67
N ALA A 388 -11.24 -12.15 0.01
CA ALA A 388 -11.45 -11.80 -1.40
C ALA A 388 -10.27 -10.93 -1.91
N GLY A 389 -10.34 -10.46 -3.14
CA GLY A 389 -9.35 -9.53 -3.74
C GLY A 389 -8.21 -10.26 -4.43
N THR A 390 -7.00 -10.17 -3.92
CA THR A 390 -5.81 -10.56 -4.67
C THR A 390 -4.93 -11.59 -3.98
N ILE A 391 -4.16 -12.33 -4.79
CA ILE A 391 -3.02 -13.13 -4.35
C ILE A 391 -1.71 -12.49 -4.83
N GLN A 392 -0.63 -12.74 -4.11
CA GLN A 392 0.72 -12.33 -4.48
C GLN A 392 1.52 -13.55 -4.90
N ALA A 393 2.27 -13.45 -6.00
CA ALA A 393 3.16 -14.50 -6.46
C ALA A 393 4.55 -13.95 -6.81
N PHE A 394 5.58 -14.72 -6.47
CA PHE A 394 6.94 -14.55 -6.96
C PHE A 394 7.19 -15.62 -8.02
N VAL A 395 7.20 -15.20 -9.27
CA VAL A 395 7.19 -16.09 -10.44
C VAL A 395 8.56 -16.08 -11.10
N PRO A 396 9.22 -17.25 -11.34
CA PRO A 396 10.45 -17.30 -12.13
C PRO A 396 10.26 -16.65 -13.50
N ASN A 397 11.21 -15.83 -13.95
CA ASN A 397 11.10 -15.06 -15.18
C ASN A 397 10.87 -15.94 -16.42
N ASP A 398 11.44 -17.15 -16.45
CA ASP A 398 11.23 -18.13 -17.52
C ASP A 398 9.80 -18.72 -17.55
N MET A 399 9.06 -18.61 -16.45
CA MET A 399 7.67 -19.07 -16.34
C MET A 399 6.65 -17.94 -16.47
N LEU A 400 7.07 -16.67 -16.44
CA LEU A 400 6.17 -15.51 -16.30
C LEU A 400 5.10 -15.47 -17.40
N GLY A 401 5.47 -15.69 -18.65
CA GLY A 401 4.52 -15.67 -19.77
C GLY A 401 3.44 -16.77 -19.66
N TYR A 402 3.87 -17.98 -19.30
CA TYR A 402 2.95 -19.11 -19.09
C TYR A 402 2.05 -18.88 -17.87
N PHE A 403 2.62 -18.42 -16.76
CA PHE A 403 1.89 -18.11 -15.53
C PHE A 403 0.81 -17.07 -15.80
N LYS A 404 1.17 -15.92 -16.38
CA LYS A 404 0.23 -14.84 -16.71
C LYS A 404 -0.90 -15.33 -17.59
N THR A 405 -0.58 -15.96 -18.72
CA THR A 405 -1.59 -16.45 -19.68
C THR A 405 -2.56 -17.46 -19.04
N THR A 406 -2.02 -18.37 -18.21
CA THR A 406 -2.85 -19.40 -17.58
C THR A 406 -3.74 -18.82 -16.48
N MET A 407 -3.22 -17.93 -15.63
CA MET A 407 -4.03 -17.26 -14.62
C MET A 407 -5.15 -16.43 -15.26
N GLU A 408 -4.84 -15.66 -16.30
CA GLU A 408 -5.83 -14.83 -17.00
C GLU A 408 -6.88 -15.65 -17.78
N SER A 409 -6.54 -16.86 -18.24
CA SER A 409 -7.51 -17.74 -18.89
C SER A 409 -8.61 -18.24 -17.95
N VAL A 410 -8.34 -18.26 -16.64
CA VAL A 410 -9.27 -18.73 -15.61
C VAL A 410 -9.94 -17.56 -14.88
N LEU A 411 -9.16 -16.52 -14.53
CA LEU A 411 -9.64 -15.42 -13.67
C LEU A 411 -10.12 -14.20 -14.47
N GLY A 412 -9.84 -14.16 -15.76
CA GLY A 412 -10.23 -13.06 -16.63
C GLY A 412 -9.04 -12.30 -17.20
N LYS A 413 -9.31 -11.62 -18.32
CA LYS A 413 -8.30 -10.80 -19.00
C LYS A 413 -7.79 -9.71 -18.06
N ASP A 414 -6.49 -9.47 -18.10
CA ASP A 414 -5.79 -8.46 -17.30
C ASP A 414 -5.86 -8.68 -15.78
N ALA A 415 -6.22 -9.90 -15.32
CA ALA A 415 -6.23 -10.23 -13.89
C ALA A 415 -4.82 -10.33 -13.28
N CYS A 416 -3.77 -10.58 -14.07
CA CYS A 416 -2.41 -10.76 -13.59
C CYS A 416 -1.53 -9.53 -13.91
N HIS A 417 -1.17 -8.78 -12.85
CA HIS A 417 -0.35 -7.58 -12.92
C HIS A 417 1.09 -7.90 -12.51
N VAL A 418 2.04 -7.65 -13.42
CA VAL A 418 3.47 -7.76 -13.14
C VAL A 418 3.96 -6.44 -12.59
N LEU A 419 4.52 -6.46 -11.39
CA LEU A 419 4.96 -5.27 -10.68
C LEU A 419 6.47 -5.24 -10.49
N THR A 420 7.01 -4.03 -10.38
CA THR A 420 8.39 -3.80 -9.92
C THR A 420 8.37 -3.03 -8.61
N ILE A 421 9.39 -3.26 -7.78
CA ILE A 421 9.57 -2.50 -6.54
C ILE A 421 10.18 -1.15 -6.91
N ARG A 422 9.45 -0.09 -6.56
CA ARG A 422 9.86 1.28 -6.82
C ARG A 422 10.71 1.81 -5.67
N PRO A 423 11.94 2.30 -5.90
CA PRO A 423 12.84 2.76 -4.83
C PRO A 423 12.37 4.02 -4.11
N ALA A 424 11.62 4.88 -4.78
CA ALA A 424 11.12 6.14 -4.22
C ALA A 424 9.66 6.02 -3.77
N GLY A 425 9.33 6.62 -2.64
CA GLY A 425 7.96 6.83 -2.16
C GLY A 425 7.28 8.03 -2.82
N GLY A 426 6.43 8.73 -2.07
CA GLY A 426 5.84 9.98 -2.52
C GLY A 426 6.91 11.07 -2.75
N VAL A 427 6.97 11.64 -3.95
CA VAL A 427 8.05 12.57 -4.35
C VAL A 427 7.59 13.65 -5.32
N VAL A 428 8.35 14.75 -5.35
CA VAL A 428 8.36 15.70 -6.46
C VAL A 428 9.16 15.09 -7.61
N LEU A 429 8.55 15.01 -8.80
CA LEU A 429 9.19 14.52 -10.01
C LEU A 429 9.95 15.64 -10.75
N LEU A 430 9.27 16.76 -11.01
CA LEU A 430 9.83 17.94 -11.68
C LEU A 430 9.35 19.20 -10.97
N SER A 431 10.29 20.12 -10.73
CA SER A 431 10.05 21.39 -10.04
C SER A 431 10.83 22.55 -10.64
#